data_244defd1056ed9ce96c312bc3e9df4cd
#
_entry.id   244defd1056ed9ce96c312bc3e9df4cd
#
_cell.length_a   1.000
_cell.length_b   1.000
_cell.length_c   1.000
_cell.angle_alpha   90.00
_cell.angle_beta   90.00
_cell.angle_gamma   90.00
#
_symmetry.space_group_name_H-M   'P 1'
#
loop_
_entity.id
_entity.type
_entity.pdbx_description
1 polymer ?
#
loop_
_entity_poly.entity_id
_entity_poly.type
_entity_poly.pdbx_seq_one_letter_code
_entity_poly.pdbx_strand_id
1 'polypeptide(L)'
;TVVFGLGFGYHVLPLLKKGSVTVIEPLMTVFKAFMSSVDLTPFIPGVRFRIAETPASLLARYEPESWNIFKHIPSIRIGEAYYQQLEKGLETRKFISNKTLKVLIVKPIYGGSLPTANYCIDALTNLGHEVETVDCDKFADGFFSLKETTKIKANAEVLSQKFLNLMGEVTAAKAAEFKPDMILALAQAPLSPEAIHR
;
A
#
# COMPACT_ATOMS: atom_id res chain seq x y z
N THR A 1 -21.99 11.01 3.75
CA THR A 1 -21.45 11.27 2.40
C THR A 1 -20.07 11.90 2.50
N VAL A 2 -19.14 11.47 1.65
CA VAL A 2 -17.80 12.08 1.53
C VAL A 2 -17.73 12.83 0.20
N VAL A 3 -17.29 14.09 0.24
CA VAL A 3 -17.19 14.98 -0.92
C VAL A 3 -15.73 15.21 -1.25
N PHE A 4 -15.33 14.95 -2.48
CA PHE A 4 -14.01 15.26 -3.01
C PHE A 4 -14.06 16.63 -3.68
N GLY A 5 -13.43 17.60 -3.05
CA GLY A 5 -13.35 18.98 -3.50
C GLY A 5 -14.42 19.90 -2.91
N LEU A 6 -13.96 21.00 -2.37
CA LEU A 6 -14.80 22.00 -1.71
C LEU A 6 -15.33 23.07 -2.69
N GLY A 7 -14.46 23.65 -3.51
CA GLY A 7 -14.82 24.83 -4.31
C GLY A 7 -15.47 25.91 -3.43
N PHE A 8 -16.59 26.46 -3.88
CA PHE A 8 -17.42 27.37 -3.09
C PHE A 8 -18.53 26.67 -2.27
N GLY A 9 -18.53 25.34 -2.19
CA GLY A 9 -19.40 24.57 -1.31
C GLY A 9 -20.87 24.44 -1.73
N TYR A 10 -21.33 25.07 -2.80
CA TYR A 10 -22.75 25.05 -3.20
C TYR A 10 -23.30 23.65 -3.40
N HIS A 11 -22.47 22.72 -3.90
CA HIS A 11 -22.84 21.32 -4.09
C HIS A 11 -22.93 20.53 -2.78
N VAL A 12 -22.37 21.05 -1.68
CA VAL A 12 -22.42 20.43 -0.34
C VAL A 12 -23.78 20.62 0.30
N LEU A 13 -24.41 21.78 0.10
CA LEU A 13 -25.69 22.14 0.73
C LEU A 13 -26.83 21.15 0.45
N PRO A 14 -27.06 20.70 -0.81
CA PRO A 14 -28.08 19.66 -1.07
C PRO A 14 -27.77 18.33 -0.40
N LEU A 15 -26.48 17.98 -0.21
CA LEU A 15 -26.06 16.73 0.40
C LEU A 15 -26.32 16.73 1.91
N LEU A 16 -26.25 17.89 2.57
CA LEU A 16 -26.57 18.04 3.99
C LEU A 16 -28.01 17.67 4.33
N LYS A 17 -28.93 17.82 3.39
CA LYS A 17 -30.34 17.38 3.56
C LYS A 17 -30.45 15.85 3.71
N LYS A 18 -29.43 15.10 3.29
CA LYS A 18 -29.38 13.63 3.34
C LYS A 18 -28.58 13.11 4.53
N GLY A 19 -27.94 13.97 5.30
CA GLY A 19 -27.15 13.62 6.48
C GLY A 19 -25.81 14.34 6.54
N SER A 20 -24.94 13.92 7.45
CA SER A 20 -23.63 14.53 7.64
C SER A 20 -22.73 14.37 6.40
N VAL A 21 -21.94 15.39 6.12
CA VAL A 21 -21.03 15.45 4.98
C VAL A 21 -19.59 15.66 5.47
N THR A 22 -18.67 14.87 4.96
CA THR A 22 -17.23 15.10 5.14
C THR A 22 -16.66 15.63 3.84
N VAL A 23 -16.04 16.79 3.85
CA VAL A 23 -15.41 17.39 2.67
C VAL A 23 -13.91 17.23 2.76
N ILE A 24 -13.31 16.67 1.72
CA ILE A 24 -11.85 16.51 1.57
C ILE A 24 -11.37 17.55 0.55
N GLU A 25 -10.54 18.50 1.02
CA GLU A 25 -9.94 19.52 0.19
C GLU A 25 -8.42 19.57 0.43
N PRO A 26 -7.59 19.18 -0.55
CA PRO A 26 -6.14 19.18 -0.38
C PRO A 26 -5.53 20.57 -0.34
N LEU A 27 -6.20 21.56 -0.93
CA LEU A 27 -5.63 22.88 -1.11
C LEU A 27 -6.12 23.86 -0.04
N MET A 28 -5.22 24.23 0.86
CA MET A 28 -5.50 25.24 1.89
C MET A 28 -5.92 26.58 1.30
N THR A 29 -5.45 26.93 0.12
CA THR A 29 -5.84 28.18 -0.59
C THR A 29 -7.30 28.18 -0.99
N VAL A 30 -7.83 27.06 -1.47
CA VAL A 30 -9.26 26.89 -1.80
C VAL A 30 -10.11 27.00 -0.53
N PHE A 31 -9.69 26.36 0.55
CA PHE A 31 -10.39 26.46 1.83
C PHE A 31 -10.41 27.88 2.37
N LYS A 32 -9.29 28.60 2.33
CA LYS A 32 -9.25 30.02 2.74
C LYS A 32 -10.17 30.91 1.89
N ALA A 33 -10.19 30.71 0.57
CA ALA A 33 -11.08 31.44 -0.33
C ALA A 33 -12.56 31.16 0.00
N PHE A 34 -12.92 29.89 0.26
CA PHE A 34 -14.25 29.51 0.72
C PHE A 34 -14.63 30.23 2.02
N MET A 35 -13.76 30.17 3.03
CA MET A 35 -14.00 30.79 4.34
C MET A 35 -14.20 32.32 4.27
N SER A 36 -13.56 32.99 3.32
CA SER A 36 -13.66 34.45 3.18
C SER A 36 -14.79 34.92 2.25
N SER A 37 -15.38 34.03 1.46
CA SER A 37 -16.32 34.42 0.39
C SER A 37 -17.71 33.83 0.55
N VAL A 38 -17.91 32.88 1.48
CA VAL A 38 -19.17 32.13 1.64
C VAL A 38 -19.72 32.31 3.06
N ASP A 39 -21.03 32.46 3.19
CA ASP A 39 -21.68 32.33 4.49
C ASP A 39 -21.55 30.90 5.00
N LEU A 40 -20.92 30.76 6.15
CA LEU A 40 -20.64 29.46 6.76
C LEU A 40 -21.77 28.87 7.58
N THR A 41 -22.75 29.70 7.93
CA THR A 41 -23.86 29.33 8.81
C THR A 41 -24.56 28.03 8.38
N PRO A 42 -24.83 27.79 7.08
CA PRO A 42 -25.48 26.57 6.62
C PRO A 42 -24.60 25.30 6.72
N PHE A 43 -23.28 25.46 6.84
CA PHE A 43 -22.34 24.34 6.83
C PHE A 43 -21.99 23.82 8.22
N ILE A 44 -22.01 24.72 9.24
CA ILE A 44 -21.56 24.44 10.62
C ILE A 44 -22.23 23.21 11.24
N PRO A 45 -23.55 23.00 11.12
CA PRO A 45 -24.18 21.90 11.81
C PRO A 45 -23.90 20.51 11.29
N GLY A 46 -23.39 20.37 10.06
CA GLY A 46 -23.38 19.06 9.40
C GLY A 46 -22.14 18.75 8.56
N VAL A 47 -21.18 19.67 8.43
CA VAL A 47 -19.98 19.46 7.62
C VAL A 47 -18.74 19.24 8.48
N ARG A 48 -17.99 18.19 8.16
CA ARG A 48 -16.65 17.97 8.67
C ARG A 48 -15.64 18.27 7.56
N PHE A 49 -14.77 19.23 7.77
CA PHE A 49 -13.73 19.58 6.82
C PHE A 49 -12.45 18.81 7.11
N ARG A 50 -11.88 18.22 6.06
CA ARG A 50 -10.56 17.56 6.03
C ARG A 50 -9.69 18.31 5.05
N ILE A 51 -8.85 19.19 5.58
CA ILE A 51 -8.13 20.18 4.79
C ILE A 51 -6.64 19.89 4.85
N ALA A 52 -6.00 19.83 3.68
CA ALA A 52 -4.56 19.60 3.53
C ALA A 52 -4.05 18.31 4.22
N GLU A 53 -4.92 17.33 4.46
CA GLU A 53 -4.53 16.01 4.94
C GLU A 53 -3.99 15.18 3.75
N THR A 54 -2.99 14.34 4.01
CA THR A 54 -2.47 13.44 2.96
C THR A 54 -3.43 12.28 2.71
N PRO A 55 -3.46 11.69 1.49
CA PRO A 55 -4.26 10.49 1.22
C PRO A 55 -3.98 9.35 2.20
N ALA A 56 -2.71 9.12 2.55
CA ALA A 56 -2.32 8.09 3.51
C ALA A 56 -2.93 8.32 4.91
N SER A 57 -2.92 9.58 5.39
CA SER A 57 -3.51 9.93 6.69
C SER A 57 -5.02 9.70 6.71
N LEU A 58 -5.71 10.09 5.64
CA LEU A 58 -7.16 9.88 5.51
C LEU A 58 -7.50 8.39 5.49
N LEU A 59 -6.77 7.62 4.69
CA LEU A 59 -6.97 6.18 4.58
C LEU A 59 -6.67 5.45 5.89
N ALA A 60 -5.71 5.88 6.68
CA ALA A 60 -5.39 5.26 7.97
C ALA A 60 -6.46 5.48 9.04
N ARG A 61 -7.23 6.58 8.97
CA ARG A 61 -8.18 6.98 10.03
C ARG A 61 -9.61 6.54 9.78
N TYR A 62 -10.00 6.25 8.56
CA TYR A 62 -11.38 6.02 8.19
C TYR A 62 -11.57 4.67 7.53
N GLU A 63 -12.72 4.05 7.78
CA GLU A 63 -13.17 2.84 7.09
C GLU A 63 -13.74 3.23 5.72
N PRO A 64 -13.00 3.03 4.64
CA PRO A 64 -13.39 3.50 3.30
C PRO A 64 -14.58 2.75 2.71
N GLU A 65 -14.94 1.61 3.28
CA GLU A 65 -16.03 0.76 2.79
C GLU A 65 -17.40 1.43 2.94
N SER A 66 -17.52 2.34 3.93
CA SER A 66 -18.74 3.10 4.20
C SER A 66 -18.87 4.42 3.43
N TRP A 67 -17.90 4.75 2.55
CA TRP A 67 -17.89 6.04 1.89
C TRP A 67 -18.82 6.07 0.67
N ASN A 68 -19.89 6.86 0.78
CA ASN A 68 -20.64 7.31 -0.40
C ASN A 68 -19.97 8.59 -0.94
N ILE A 69 -19.24 8.46 -2.05
CA ILE A 69 -18.35 9.50 -2.57
C ILE A 69 -19.07 10.35 -3.61
N PHE A 70 -19.10 11.67 -3.38
CA PHE A 70 -19.49 12.66 -4.37
C PHE A 70 -18.24 13.39 -4.88
N LYS A 71 -18.08 13.46 -6.20
CA LYS A 71 -16.91 14.07 -6.86
C LYS A 71 -17.28 15.44 -7.42
N HIS A 72 -16.69 16.52 -6.88
CA HIS A 72 -16.79 17.84 -7.47
C HIS A 72 -15.73 18.00 -8.57
N ILE A 73 -16.13 17.75 -9.80
CA ILE A 73 -15.22 17.66 -10.96
C ILE A 73 -14.29 18.88 -11.13
N PRO A 74 -14.74 20.14 -10.98
CA PRO A 74 -13.84 21.30 -11.07
C PRO A 74 -12.69 21.25 -10.04
N SER A 75 -12.98 20.88 -8.78
CA SER A 75 -11.94 20.74 -7.74
C SER A 75 -11.00 19.57 -8.02
N ILE A 76 -11.53 18.45 -8.53
CA ILE A 76 -10.71 17.28 -8.86
C ILE A 76 -9.69 17.63 -9.94
N ARG A 77 -10.06 18.37 -10.97
CA ARG A 77 -9.13 18.81 -12.02
C ARG A 77 -7.98 19.66 -11.48
N ILE A 78 -8.22 20.48 -10.46
CA ILE A 78 -7.18 21.32 -9.83
C ILE A 78 -6.23 20.48 -8.96
N GLY A 79 -6.75 19.47 -8.26
CA GLY A 79 -6.02 18.56 -7.36
C GLY A 79 -5.87 17.15 -7.91
N GLU A 80 -5.74 16.96 -9.21
CA GLU A 80 -5.87 15.66 -9.89
C GLU A 80 -4.98 14.58 -9.29
N ALA A 81 -3.69 14.83 -9.15
CA ALA A 81 -2.74 13.85 -8.61
C ALA A 81 -3.10 13.39 -7.19
N TYR A 82 -3.58 14.31 -6.36
CA TYR A 82 -4.01 14.00 -5.01
C TYR A 82 -5.23 13.06 -5.00
N TYR A 83 -6.26 13.40 -5.77
CA TYR A 83 -7.48 12.61 -5.80
C TYR A 83 -7.29 11.26 -6.47
N GLN A 84 -6.45 11.16 -7.51
CA GLN A 84 -6.05 9.88 -8.11
C GLN A 84 -5.35 8.97 -7.10
N GLN A 85 -4.43 9.52 -6.31
CA GLN A 85 -3.75 8.77 -5.26
C GLN A 85 -4.74 8.30 -4.16
N LEU A 86 -5.67 9.16 -3.76
CA LEU A 86 -6.70 8.81 -2.78
C LEU A 86 -7.64 7.72 -3.31
N GLU A 87 -8.11 7.82 -4.55
CA GLU A 87 -8.98 6.83 -5.20
C GLU A 87 -8.28 5.47 -5.33
N LYS A 88 -7.04 5.46 -5.82
CA LYS A 88 -6.24 4.24 -5.89
C LYS A 88 -6.07 3.58 -4.51
N GLY A 89 -5.83 4.37 -3.46
CA GLY A 89 -5.74 3.86 -2.10
C GLY A 89 -7.06 3.27 -1.58
N LEU A 90 -8.20 3.89 -1.93
CA LEU A 90 -9.53 3.37 -1.59
C LEU A 90 -9.83 2.04 -2.30
N GLU A 91 -9.51 1.95 -3.59
CA GLU A 91 -9.67 0.72 -4.38
C GLU A 91 -8.80 -0.41 -3.82
N THR A 92 -7.55 -0.11 -3.51
CA THR A 92 -6.62 -1.07 -2.89
C THR A 92 -7.15 -1.58 -1.55
N ARG A 93 -7.66 -0.68 -0.70
CA ARG A 93 -8.26 -1.09 0.58
C ARG A 93 -9.49 -1.96 0.41
N LYS A 94 -10.41 -1.58 -0.47
CA LYS A 94 -11.59 -2.41 -0.78
C LYS A 94 -11.20 -3.79 -1.29
N PHE A 95 -10.16 -3.87 -2.10
CA PHE A 95 -9.64 -5.15 -2.58
C PHE A 95 -9.11 -6.02 -1.43
N ILE A 96 -8.33 -5.41 -0.53
CA ILE A 96 -7.70 -6.13 0.59
C ILE A 96 -8.74 -6.55 1.64
N SER A 97 -9.68 -5.66 2.00
CA SER A 97 -10.64 -5.90 3.09
C SER A 97 -11.71 -6.96 2.76
N ASN A 98 -11.99 -7.17 1.48
CA ASN A 98 -13.06 -8.07 1.03
C ASN A 98 -12.54 -9.41 0.48
N LYS A 99 -11.24 -9.66 0.54
CA LYS A 99 -10.65 -10.85 -0.09
C LYS A 99 -9.68 -11.56 0.86
N THR A 100 -9.83 -12.88 0.95
CA THR A 100 -8.74 -13.73 1.44
C THR A 100 -7.63 -13.70 0.40
N LEU A 101 -6.48 -13.12 0.77
CA LEU A 101 -5.32 -13.02 -0.12
C LEU A 101 -4.49 -14.29 -0.04
N LYS A 102 -3.89 -14.65 -1.17
CA LYS A 102 -2.78 -15.58 -1.26
C LYS A 102 -1.47 -14.79 -1.16
N VAL A 103 -0.72 -14.98 -0.09
CA VAL A 103 0.52 -14.24 0.16
C VAL A 103 1.70 -15.17 0.15
N LEU A 104 2.66 -14.93 -0.75
CA LEU A 104 3.93 -15.65 -0.77
C LEU A 104 4.98 -14.83 -0.03
N ILE A 105 5.50 -15.36 1.07
CA ILE A 105 6.56 -14.71 1.85
C ILE A 105 7.91 -15.28 1.45
N VAL A 106 8.80 -14.40 0.96
CA VAL A 106 10.20 -14.77 0.70
C VAL A 106 11.02 -14.43 1.94
N LYS A 107 11.44 -15.46 2.66
CA LYS A 107 12.20 -15.31 3.90
C LYS A 107 13.62 -14.80 3.63
N PRO A 108 14.22 -14.09 4.59
CA PRO A 108 15.63 -13.75 4.52
C PRO A 108 16.48 -15.04 4.52
N ILE A 109 17.65 -14.95 3.90
CA ILE A 109 18.57 -16.09 3.90
C ILE A 109 19.27 -16.26 5.25
N TYR A 110 19.45 -15.14 5.99
CA TYR A 110 20.04 -15.12 7.32
C TYR A 110 19.68 -13.83 8.07
N GLY A 111 20.04 -13.76 9.35
CA GLY A 111 20.05 -12.54 10.14
C GLY A 111 18.81 -12.29 10.98
N GLY A 112 18.74 -11.10 11.58
CA GLY A 112 17.71 -10.71 12.55
C GLY A 112 16.31 -10.54 11.98
N SER A 113 16.13 -10.61 10.65
CA SER A 113 14.83 -10.53 10.01
C SER A 113 14.08 -11.87 9.94
N LEU A 114 14.71 -12.99 10.30
CA LEU A 114 14.04 -14.32 10.36
C LEU A 114 12.85 -14.35 11.33
N PRO A 115 12.94 -13.87 12.58
CA PRO A 115 11.78 -13.78 13.46
C PRO A 115 10.67 -12.87 12.89
N THR A 116 11.03 -11.77 12.22
CA THR A 116 10.07 -10.88 11.57
C THR A 116 9.26 -11.61 10.50
N ALA A 117 9.90 -12.52 9.74
CA ALA A 117 9.21 -13.36 8.76
C ALA A 117 8.11 -14.21 9.43
N ASN A 118 8.44 -14.85 10.53
CA ASN A 118 7.49 -15.67 11.28
C ASN A 118 6.32 -14.83 11.83
N TYR A 119 6.60 -13.67 12.38
CA TYR A 119 5.54 -12.74 12.84
C TYR A 119 4.62 -12.29 11.70
N CYS A 120 5.16 -12.04 10.51
CA CYS A 120 4.34 -11.70 9.33
C CYS A 120 3.45 -12.90 8.91
N ILE A 121 4.00 -14.12 8.91
CA ILE A 121 3.26 -15.35 8.60
C ILE A 121 2.10 -15.51 9.58
N ASP A 122 2.39 -15.46 10.88
CA ASP A 122 1.39 -15.64 11.94
C ASP A 122 0.29 -14.57 11.85
N ALA A 123 0.68 -13.29 11.65
CA ALA A 123 -0.26 -12.18 11.56
C ALA A 123 -1.18 -12.32 10.33
N LEU A 124 -0.65 -12.63 9.16
CA LEU A 124 -1.42 -12.80 7.94
C LEU A 124 -2.35 -14.02 8.02
N THR A 125 -1.87 -15.13 8.58
CA THR A 125 -2.68 -16.32 8.80
C THR A 125 -3.82 -16.05 9.79
N ASN A 126 -3.54 -15.34 10.88
CA ASN A 126 -4.56 -14.95 11.87
C ASN A 126 -5.61 -13.98 11.29
N LEU A 127 -5.23 -13.19 10.29
CA LEU A 127 -6.15 -12.33 9.52
C LEU A 127 -6.98 -13.11 8.49
N GLY A 128 -6.77 -14.43 8.37
CA GLY A 128 -7.53 -15.30 7.47
C GLY A 128 -6.98 -15.35 6.04
N HIS A 129 -5.75 -14.91 5.82
CA HIS A 129 -5.09 -15.02 4.51
C HIS A 129 -4.43 -16.39 4.34
N GLU A 130 -4.31 -16.84 3.09
CA GLU A 130 -3.57 -18.05 2.72
C GLU A 130 -2.10 -17.68 2.53
N VAL A 131 -1.21 -18.28 3.33
CA VAL A 131 0.21 -17.90 3.34
C VAL A 131 1.07 -19.09 2.99
N GLU A 132 1.94 -18.92 1.98
CA GLU A 132 3.03 -19.84 1.68
C GLU A 132 4.38 -19.13 1.78
N THR A 133 5.46 -19.93 1.90
CA THR A 133 6.81 -19.41 2.11
C THR A 133 7.81 -19.96 1.11
N VAL A 134 8.79 -19.13 0.77
CA VAL A 134 10.07 -19.56 0.21
C VAL A 134 11.08 -19.52 1.36
N ASP A 135 11.45 -20.70 1.87
CA ASP A 135 12.34 -20.86 3.03
C ASP A 135 13.81 -20.69 2.61
N CYS A 136 14.22 -19.45 2.34
CA CYS A 136 15.56 -19.14 1.88
C CYS A 136 16.64 -19.41 2.93
N ASP A 137 16.30 -19.43 4.21
CA ASP A 137 17.17 -19.77 5.33
C ASP A 137 17.72 -21.19 5.23
N LYS A 138 17.00 -22.13 4.60
CA LYS A 138 17.49 -23.49 4.32
C LYS A 138 18.68 -23.54 3.36
N PHE A 139 18.95 -22.48 2.64
CA PHE A 139 20.05 -22.34 1.69
C PHE A 139 21.24 -21.53 2.24
N ALA A 140 21.18 -21.12 3.52
CA ALA A 140 22.17 -20.23 4.12
C ALA A 140 23.58 -20.82 4.07
N ASP A 141 23.75 -22.08 4.45
CA ASP A 141 25.07 -22.76 4.45
C ASP A 141 25.69 -22.79 3.04
N GLY A 142 24.86 -23.10 2.03
CA GLY A 142 25.31 -23.06 0.63
C GLY A 142 25.75 -21.68 0.18
N PHE A 143 24.98 -20.65 0.55
CA PHE A 143 25.30 -19.26 0.25
C PHE A 143 26.63 -18.80 0.87
N PHE A 144 26.87 -19.12 2.13
CA PHE A 144 28.12 -18.79 2.80
C PHE A 144 29.28 -19.57 2.25
N SER A 145 29.13 -20.87 2.00
CA SER A 145 30.15 -21.71 1.36
C SER A 145 30.58 -21.18 -0.01
N LEU A 146 29.63 -20.69 -0.81
CA LEU A 146 29.96 -20.06 -2.11
C LEU A 146 30.82 -18.81 -1.95
N LYS A 147 30.56 -17.98 -0.94
CA LYS A 147 31.36 -16.77 -0.66
C LYS A 147 32.77 -17.11 -0.20
N GLU A 148 32.97 -18.22 0.49
CA GLU A 148 34.25 -18.66 1.02
C GLU A 148 35.08 -19.47 0.02
N THR A 149 34.47 -19.92 -1.08
CA THR A 149 35.15 -20.75 -2.12
C THR A 149 36.36 -20.07 -2.73
N THR A 150 36.39 -18.73 -2.79
CA THR A 150 37.48 -17.97 -3.40
C THR A 150 37.76 -16.69 -2.64
N LYS A 151 39.07 -16.35 -2.53
CA LYS A 151 39.51 -15.07 -2.00
C LYS A 151 39.48 -13.92 -3.01
N ILE A 152 39.25 -14.26 -4.29
CA ILE A 152 39.17 -13.26 -5.37
C ILE A 152 37.77 -12.66 -5.34
N LYS A 153 37.67 -11.39 -4.95
CA LYS A 153 36.40 -10.67 -4.75
C LYS A 153 35.48 -10.74 -5.97
N ALA A 154 36.02 -10.51 -7.17
CA ALA A 154 35.24 -10.57 -8.41
C ALA A 154 34.59 -11.95 -8.63
N ASN A 155 35.29 -13.04 -8.33
CA ASN A 155 34.73 -14.37 -8.45
C ASN A 155 33.66 -14.65 -7.39
N ALA A 156 33.86 -14.19 -6.16
CA ALA A 156 32.86 -14.30 -5.08
C ALA A 156 31.57 -13.53 -5.41
N GLU A 157 31.70 -12.34 -6.00
CA GLU A 157 30.54 -11.54 -6.47
C GLU A 157 29.76 -12.26 -7.57
N VAL A 158 30.46 -12.84 -8.57
CA VAL A 158 29.82 -13.63 -9.64
C VAL A 158 29.06 -14.84 -9.09
N LEU A 159 29.65 -15.57 -8.14
CA LEU A 159 28.99 -16.70 -7.49
C LEU A 159 27.77 -16.28 -6.69
N SER A 160 27.91 -15.18 -5.94
CA SER A 160 26.78 -14.60 -5.17
C SER A 160 25.63 -14.18 -6.09
N GLN A 161 25.94 -13.52 -7.22
CA GLN A 161 24.91 -13.12 -8.18
C GLN A 161 24.20 -14.33 -8.81
N LYS A 162 24.92 -15.38 -9.16
CA LYS A 162 24.33 -16.63 -9.66
C LYS A 162 23.40 -17.27 -8.63
N PHE A 163 23.80 -17.22 -7.35
CA PHE A 163 22.95 -17.71 -6.27
C PHE A 163 21.66 -16.87 -6.15
N LEU A 164 21.74 -15.55 -6.19
CA LEU A 164 20.57 -14.68 -6.14
C LEU A 164 19.63 -14.94 -7.33
N ASN A 165 20.18 -15.16 -8.51
CA ASN A 165 19.39 -15.51 -9.70
C ASN A 165 18.68 -16.86 -9.53
N LEU A 166 19.38 -17.88 -9.00
CA LEU A 166 18.77 -19.17 -8.68
C LEU A 166 17.61 -19.03 -7.69
N MET A 167 17.78 -18.25 -6.63
CA MET A 167 16.71 -18.01 -5.65
C MET A 167 15.55 -17.23 -6.25
N GLY A 168 15.81 -16.34 -7.20
CA GLY A 168 14.79 -15.70 -8.01
C GLY A 168 13.97 -16.70 -8.83
N GLU A 169 14.61 -17.67 -9.47
CA GLU A 169 13.93 -18.74 -10.22
C GLU A 169 13.10 -19.66 -9.29
N VAL A 170 13.64 -20.00 -8.12
CA VAL A 170 12.90 -20.75 -7.08
C VAL A 170 11.63 -19.99 -6.65
N THR A 171 11.76 -18.68 -6.42
CA THR A 171 10.63 -17.84 -6.06
C THR A 171 9.59 -17.74 -7.17
N ALA A 172 10.04 -17.59 -8.42
CA ALA A 172 9.17 -17.54 -9.59
C ALA A 172 8.43 -18.87 -9.81
N ALA A 173 9.11 -19.99 -9.65
CA ALA A 173 8.51 -21.33 -9.75
C ALA A 173 7.43 -21.53 -8.67
N LYS A 174 7.73 -21.14 -7.43
CA LYS A 174 6.77 -21.20 -6.33
C LYS A 174 5.57 -20.26 -6.55
N ALA A 175 5.82 -19.08 -7.07
CA ALA A 175 4.76 -18.12 -7.41
C ALA A 175 3.88 -18.63 -8.56
N ALA A 176 4.43 -19.28 -9.56
CA ALA A 176 3.66 -19.86 -10.67
C ALA A 176 2.73 -20.99 -10.20
N GLU A 177 3.15 -21.79 -9.21
CA GLU A 177 2.35 -22.85 -8.60
C GLU A 177 1.27 -22.30 -7.70
N PHE A 178 1.65 -21.47 -6.73
CA PHE A 178 0.77 -20.92 -5.69
C PHE A 178 -0.17 -19.83 -6.21
N LYS A 179 0.25 -19.08 -7.25
CA LYS A 179 -0.47 -17.92 -7.85
C LYS A 179 -0.85 -16.88 -6.80
N PRO A 180 0.14 -16.28 -6.11
CA PRO A 180 -0.12 -15.33 -5.05
C PRO A 180 -0.74 -14.03 -5.58
N ASP A 181 -1.60 -13.41 -4.77
CA ASP A 181 -2.07 -12.03 -5.00
C ASP A 181 -0.98 -11.01 -4.62
N MET A 182 -0.08 -11.40 -3.71
CA MET A 182 1.01 -10.56 -3.22
C MET A 182 2.24 -11.39 -2.87
N ILE A 183 3.42 -10.87 -3.21
CA ILE A 183 4.71 -11.40 -2.76
C ILE A 183 5.31 -10.41 -1.77
N LEU A 184 5.61 -10.89 -0.55
CA LEU A 184 6.26 -10.11 0.50
C LEU A 184 7.71 -10.58 0.67
N ALA A 185 8.66 -9.85 0.10
CA ALA A 185 10.08 -10.09 0.32
C ALA A 185 10.57 -9.30 1.52
N LEU A 186 11.14 -9.98 2.49
CA LEU A 186 11.67 -9.34 3.68
C LEU A 186 13.14 -8.89 3.48
N ALA A 187 13.61 -8.02 4.36
CA ALA A 187 15.00 -7.58 4.32
C ALA A 187 15.94 -8.77 4.28
N GLN A 188 16.95 -8.73 3.39
CA GLN A 188 17.89 -9.83 3.14
C GLN A 188 17.29 -11.07 2.43
N ALA A 189 16.08 -10.96 1.89
CA ALA A 189 15.59 -11.97 0.94
C ALA A 189 16.51 -12.01 -0.29
N PRO A 190 16.95 -13.20 -0.73
CA PRO A 190 17.94 -13.33 -1.81
C PRO A 190 17.28 -13.21 -3.18
N LEU A 191 16.75 -12.03 -3.49
CA LEU A 191 16.16 -11.71 -4.80
C LEU A 191 17.04 -10.71 -5.54
N SER A 192 17.27 -10.97 -6.82
CA SER A 192 17.89 -9.99 -7.70
C SER A 192 16.84 -8.99 -8.23
N PRO A 193 17.25 -7.77 -8.65
CA PRO A 193 16.34 -6.83 -9.30
C PRO A 193 15.60 -7.42 -10.50
N GLU A 194 16.25 -8.27 -11.27
CA GLU A 194 15.70 -8.94 -12.44
C GLU A 194 14.57 -9.93 -12.06
N ALA A 195 14.66 -10.55 -10.88
CA ALA A 195 13.64 -11.48 -10.40
C ALA A 195 12.35 -10.75 -9.97
N ILE A 196 12.45 -9.46 -9.61
CA ILE A 196 11.30 -8.65 -9.19
C ILE A 196 10.46 -8.18 -10.39
N HIS A 197 11.05 -8.12 -11.58
CA HIS A 197 10.40 -7.62 -12.80
C HIS A 197 9.79 -8.71 -13.68
N ARG A 198 9.83 -9.97 -13.25
CA ARG A 198 9.20 -11.12 -13.92
C ARG A 198 7.81 -11.40 -13.37
#